data_e4d0b585e97f9ecf3d0ccf86be5fcfcc
#
_entry.id   e4d0b585e97f9ecf3d0ccf86be5fcfcc
#
_cell.length_a   1.000
_cell.length_b   1.000
_cell.length_c   1.000
_cell.angle_alpha   90.00
_cell.angle_beta   90.00
_cell.angle_gamma   90.00
#
_symmetry.space_group_name_H-M   'P 1'
#
loop_
_entity.id
_entity.type
_entity.pdbx_description
1 polymer ?
#
loop_
_entity_poly.entity_id
_entity_poly.type
_entity_poly.pdbx_seq_one_letter_code
_entity_poly.pdbx_strand_id
1 'polypeptide(L)'
;DAGDIAIDHDGDVMYHRLGTSSQVLVVGPLASNRNPELKDRLPLELRLRLLTWSLIGLIFAIALWFWVRPIWRDLETLRQTALDLGDGNFEARSPAARTQLFAPLSDTMNSMAERIRQLLATHRELSCGISHELRTPIARMRFALEMLSETDDRAEGERLWAMMEADLDELDQLIDTSLTYARFEREAPEAHFSSVKFADWLSDEVNAVRLLGRQLEVTVDTANLPENFCVDLDRKAMPYALRNLLRNAFKYASKRISVNAEIVGDQIRIHVDDDGIGIPPEEREHIFSAFTRLDRSRDRSTGGYGLGLAIARRVLELQGGTATADASPLGGARFTLTWKTRQ
;
A
#
# COMPACT_ATOMS: atom_id res chain seq x y z
N ASP A 1 95.29 -15.23 -27.58
CA ASP A 1 95.91 -15.96 -26.49
C ASP A 1 94.86 -16.20 -25.41
N ALA A 2 94.02 -17.19 -25.64
CA ALA A 2 93.11 -17.66 -24.66
C ALA A 2 93.88 -18.58 -23.70
N GLY A 3 94.01 -18.13 -22.44
CA GLY A 3 94.61 -18.98 -21.41
C GLY A 3 93.77 -20.26 -21.28
N ASP A 4 94.44 -21.43 -21.41
CA ASP A 4 93.75 -22.71 -21.29
C ASP A 4 93.11 -22.87 -19.93
N ILE A 5 91.77 -22.91 -19.94
CA ILE A 5 90.95 -23.22 -18.77
C ILE A 5 90.68 -24.73 -18.83
N ALA A 6 91.15 -25.47 -17.86
CA ALA A 6 90.80 -26.87 -17.69
C ALA A 6 89.87 -27.01 -16.50
N ILE A 7 88.80 -27.77 -16.69
CA ILE A 7 87.86 -28.09 -15.63
C ILE A 7 88.03 -29.54 -15.29
N ASP A 8 88.16 -29.90 -14.02
CA ASP A 8 88.25 -31.30 -13.58
C ASP A 8 87.01 -32.09 -13.95
N HIS A 9 87.11 -33.38 -14.15
CA HIS A 9 86.11 -34.28 -14.69
C HIS A 9 84.79 -34.28 -13.82
N ASP A 10 84.94 -33.92 -12.59
CA ASP A 10 83.82 -33.79 -11.65
C ASP A 10 83.20 -32.35 -11.58
N GLY A 11 83.83 -31.38 -12.28
CA GLY A 11 83.35 -30.01 -12.35
C GLY A 11 83.56 -29.18 -11.08
N ASP A 12 84.19 -29.68 -10.07
CA ASP A 12 84.31 -29.03 -8.74
C ASP A 12 85.52 -28.10 -8.63
N VAL A 13 86.50 -28.22 -9.55
CA VAL A 13 87.71 -27.39 -9.51
C VAL A 13 88.01 -26.85 -10.91
N MET A 14 88.24 -25.55 -11.01
CA MET A 14 88.63 -24.87 -12.23
C MET A 14 90.11 -24.50 -12.17
N TYR A 15 90.88 -24.92 -13.17
CA TYR A 15 92.30 -24.62 -13.34
C TYR A 15 92.49 -23.57 -14.43
N HIS A 16 93.13 -22.43 -14.10
CA HIS A 16 93.45 -21.39 -15.08
C HIS A 16 94.92 -21.11 -15.09
N ARG A 17 95.56 -21.27 -16.23
CA ARG A 17 96.96 -21.00 -16.39
C ARG A 17 97.24 -19.49 -16.49
N LEU A 18 98.09 -18.96 -15.61
CA LEU A 18 98.46 -17.56 -15.58
C LEU A 18 99.53 -17.19 -16.60
N GLY A 19 99.19 -16.82 -17.81
CA GLY A 19 100.03 -16.41 -18.86
C GLY A 19 101.07 -17.51 -19.27
N THR A 20 102.35 -17.13 -19.50
CA THR A 20 103.47 -18.08 -19.92
C THR A 20 104.21 -18.69 -18.72
N SER A 21 103.74 -18.44 -17.51
CA SER A 21 104.35 -19.01 -16.30
C SER A 21 103.88 -20.44 -16.02
N SER A 22 104.71 -21.19 -15.29
CA SER A 22 104.37 -22.55 -14.82
C SER A 22 103.37 -22.53 -13.64
N GLN A 23 102.80 -21.35 -13.31
CA GLN A 23 101.84 -21.21 -12.22
C GLN A 23 100.41 -21.40 -12.72
N VAL A 24 99.64 -22.21 -12.01
CA VAL A 24 98.20 -22.46 -12.29
C VAL A 24 97.39 -21.97 -11.13
N LEU A 25 96.45 -21.07 -11.44
CA LEU A 25 95.43 -20.65 -10.46
C LEU A 25 94.43 -21.81 -10.33
N VAL A 26 94.29 -22.33 -9.14
CA VAL A 26 93.31 -23.34 -8.80
C VAL A 26 92.17 -22.68 -8.05
N VAL A 27 90.99 -22.66 -8.63
CA VAL A 27 89.77 -22.15 -8.03
C VAL A 27 88.85 -23.32 -7.72
N GLY A 28 88.75 -23.67 -6.47
CA GLY A 28 87.87 -24.75 -6.01
C GLY A 28 88.18 -25.21 -4.60
N PRO A 29 87.40 -26.06 -4.01
CA PRO A 29 86.21 -26.69 -4.62
C PRO A 29 85.12 -25.66 -4.77
N LEU A 30 84.57 -25.52 -5.98
CA LEU A 30 83.33 -24.83 -6.18
C LEU A 30 82.25 -25.66 -5.46
N ALA A 31 81.77 -25.19 -4.37
CA ALA A 31 80.70 -25.88 -3.65
C ALA A 31 79.55 -26.15 -4.63
N SER A 32 79.53 -27.39 -5.14
CA SER A 32 78.43 -27.86 -5.94
C SER A 32 77.18 -27.77 -5.07
N ASN A 33 76.31 -26.83 -5.45
CA ASN A 33 75.00 -26.65 -4.79
C ASN A 33 74.08 -27.86 -5.10
N ARG A 34 74.69 -29.01 -5.37
CA ARG A 34 74.07 -30.34 -5.57
C ARG A 34 74.07 -31.19 -4.31
N ASN A 35 73.95 -30.58 -3.14
CA ASN A 35 73.65 -31.35 -1.96
C ASN A 35 72.13 -31.57 -1.96
N PRO A 36 71.65 -32.77 -2.34
CA PRO A 36 70.19 -33.03 -2.32
C PRO A 36 69.60 -32.88 -0.92
N GLU A 37 70.42 -32.95 0.13
CA GLU A 37 69.95 -32.70 1.52
C GLU A 37 69.68 -31.25 1.82
N LEU A 38 70.14 -30.26 1.04
CA LEU A 38 69.80 -28.85 1.24
C LEU A 38 68.44 -28.45 0.65
N LYS A 39 67.93 -29.27 -0.30
CA LYS A 39 66.63 -29.04 -0.90
C LYS A 39 65.48 -29.37 0.07
N ASP A 40 65.67 -30.22 1.05
CA ASP A 40 64.62 -30.71 1.94
C ASP A 40 64.56 -30.03 3.32
N ARG A 41 65.51 -29.15 3.61
CA ARG A 41 65.50 -28.40 4.87
C ARG A 41 65.27 -26.93 4.60
N LEU A 42 63.94 -26.57 4.31
CA LEU A 42 63.51 -25.21 4.61
C LEU A 42 63.90 -24.92 6.05
N PRO A 43 64.66 -23.82 6.33
CA PRO A 43 65.07 -23.50 7.68
C PRO A 43 63.83 -23.48 8.60
N LEU A 44 63.93 -24.07 9.76
CA LEU A 44 62.85 -24.24 10.72
C LEU A 44 62.05 -22.93 10.89
N GLU A 45 62.70 -21.80 10.87
CA GLU A 45 62.13 -20.46 10.93
C GLU A 45 61.17 -20.19 9.75
N LEU A 46 61.54 -20.61 8.52
CA LEU A 46 60.70 -20.39 7.34
C LEU A 46 59.45 -21.30 7.37
N ARG A 47 59.59 -22.52 7.86
CA ARG A 47 58.46 -23.45 8.08
C ARG A 47 57.51 -22.91 9.15
N LEU A 48 58.04 -22.41 10.26
CA LEU A 48 57.24 -21.79 11.32
C LEU A 48 56.52 -20.51 10.84
N ARG A 49 57.20 -19.66 10.05
CA ARG A 49 56.59 -18.49 9.43
C ARG A 49 55.43 -18.85 8.47
N LEU A 50 55.64 -19.84 7.62
CA LEU A 50 54.59 -20.33 6.70
C LEU A 50 53.42 -20.93 7.44
N LEU A 51 53.65 -21.71 8.50
CA LEU A 51 52.57 -22.24 9.36
C LEU A 51 51.79 -21.12 10.08
N THR A 52 52.47 -20.12 10.64
CA THR A 52 51.80 -18.99 11.30
C THR A 52 50.97 -18.17 10.31
N TRP A 53 51.49 -17.86 9.11
CA TRP A 53 50.74 -17.17 8.09
C TRP A 53 49.53 -17.97 7.58
N SER A 54 49.72 -19.31 7.40
CA SER A 54 48.61 -20.21 7.02
C SER A 54 47.54 -20.27 8.10
N LEU A 55 47.94 -20.31 9.37
CA LEU A 55 46.99 -20.30 10.49
C LEU A 55 46.23 -18.99 10.58
N ILE A 56 46.91 -17.85 10.44
CA ILE A 56 46.31 -16.52 10.42
C ILE A 56 45.32 -16.42 9.24
N GLY A 57 45.72 -16.87 8.04
CA GLY A 57 44.86 -16.90 6.86
C GLY A 57 43.60 -17.75 7.06
N LEU A 58 43.76 -18.92 7.69
CA LEU A 58 42.65 -19.81 8.01
C LEU A 58 41.66 -19.17 9.01
N ILE A 59 42.19 -18.56 10.07
CA ILE A 59 41.38 -17.85 11.08
C ILE A 59 40.62 -16.71 10.41
N PHE A 60 41.30 -15.93 9.56
CA PHE A 60 40.67 -14.83 8.83
C PHE A 60 39.59 -15.32 7.86
N ALA A 61 39.84 -16.40 7.13
CA ALA A 61 38.86 -17.00 6.22
C ALA A 61 37.62 -17.51 6.96
N ILE A 62 37.81 -18.16 8.14
CA ILE A 62 36.71 -18.60 8.99
C ILE A 62 35.90 -17.40 9.53
N ALA A 63 36.57 -16.37 10.02
CA ALA A 63 35.93 -15.15 10.52
C ALA A 63 35.12 -14.47 9.39
N LEU A 64 35.72 -14.33 8.20
CA LEU A 64 35.06 -13.77 7.03
C LEU A 64 33.83 -14.59 6.62
N TRP A 65 33.94 -15.93 6.62
CA TRP A 65 32.83 -16.83 6.32
C TRP A 65 31.67 -16.67 7.33
N PHE A 66 31.96 -16.60 8.63
CA PHE A 66 30.95 -16.35 9.66
C PHE A 66 30.29 -14.97 9.50
N TRP A 67 31.06 -13.96 9.07
CA TRP A 67 30.55 -12.61 8.87
C TRP A 67 29.71 -12.44 7.59
N VAL A 68 30.10 -13.09 6.49
CA VAL A 68 29.41 -12.99 5.19
C VAL A 68 28.18 -13.91 5.12
N ARG A 69 28.24 -15.06 5.78
CA ARG A 69 27.16 -16.06 5.74
C ARG A 69 25.76 -15.52 6.12
N PRO A 70 25.56 -14.73 7.19
CA PRO A 70 24.24 -14.16 7.51
C PRO A 70 23.77 -13.17 6.45
N ILE A 71 24.66 -12.34 5.90
CA ILE A 71 24.36 -11.38 4.83
C ILE A 71 23.82 -12.12 3.59
N TRP A 72 24.51 -13.19 3.17
CA TRP A 72 24.09 -14.00 2.03
C TRP A 72 22.74 -14.66 2.25
N ARG A 73 22.49 -15.14 3.47
CA ARG A 73 21.20 -15.74 3.82
C ARG A 73 20.06 -14.74 3.80
N ASP A 74 20.26 -13.55 4.36
CA ASP A 74 19.26 -12.49 4.35
C ASP A 74 18.93 -12.08 2.91
N LEU A 75 19.95 -11.92 2.05
CA LEU A 75 19.76 -11.60 0.63
C LEU A 75 18.97 -12.69 -0.11
N GLU A 76 19.30 -13.96 0.11
CA GLU A 76 18.60 -15.08 -0.53
C GLU A 76 17.13 -15.16 -0.06
N THR A 77 16.88 -14.90 1.23
CA THR A 77 15.52 -14.85 1.76
C THR A 77 14.71 -13.71 1.13
N LEU A 78 15.29 -12.52 1.03
CA LEU A 78 14.67 -11.38 0.36
C LEU A 78 14.38 -11.68 -1.11
N ARG A 79 15.35 -12.28 -1.81
CA ARG A 79 15.21 -12.71 -3.20
C ARG A 79 14.03 -13.68 -3.37
N GLN A 80 13.95 -14.70 -2.50
CA GLN A 80 12.89 -15.69 -2.56
C GLN A 80 11.52 -15.06 -2.28
N THR A 81 11.42 -14.22 -1.25
CA THR A 81 10.16 -13.49 -0.95
C THR A 81 9.76 -12.59 -2.10
N ALA A 82 10.72 -11.92 -2.78
CA ALA A 82 10.44 -11.10 -3.95
C ALA A 82 9.89 -11.92 -5.13
N LEU A 83 10.42 -13.13 -5.35
CA LEU A 83 9.92 -14.05 -6.37
C LEU A 83 8.52 -14.53 -6.04
N ASP A 84 8.28 -14.96 -4.79
CA ASP A 84 6.96 -15.39 -4.33
C ASP A 84 5.91 -14.30 -4.51
N LEU A 85 6.25 -13.04 -4.18
CA LEU A 85 5.39 -11.88 -4.44
C LEU A 85 5.17 -11.66 -5.95
N GLY A 86 6.20 -11.82 -6.77
CA GLY A 86 6.11 -11.72 -8.24
C GLY A 86 5.20 -12.79 -8.85
N ASP A 87 5.18 -13.98 -8.27
CA ASP A 87 4.31 -15.08 -8.67
C ASP A 87 2.87 -14.95 -8.13
N GLY A 88 2.58 -13.85 -7.44
CA GLY A 88 1.23 -13.52 -6.95
C GLY A 88 0.92 -14.07 -5.55
N ASN A 89 1.89 -14.61 -4.83
CA ASN A 89 1.73 -14.99 -3.43
C ASN A 89 1.93 -13.78 -2.50
N PHE A 90 0.91 -12.95 -2.36
CA PHE A 90 0.96 -11.74 -1.53
C PHE A 90 0.84 -12.01 -0.02
N GLU A 91 0.71 -13.27 0.39
CA GLU A 91 0.81 -13.69 1.79
C GLU A 91 2.27 -13.92 2.22
N ALA A 92 3.20 -14.07 1.26
CA ALA A 92 4.61 -14.24 1.56
C ALA A 92 5.15 -13.03 2.33
N ARG A 93 5.92 -13.31 3.38
CA ARG A 93 6.57 -12.27 4.19
C ARG A 93 8.05 -12.62 4.35
N SER A 94 8.89 -11.61 4.24
CA SER A 94 10.29 -11.74 4.62
C SER A 94 10.38 -11.84 6.14
N PRO A 95 11.00 -12.90 6.70
CA PRO A 95 11.25 -12.96 8.12
C PRO A 95 12.17 -11.81 8.56
N ALA A 96 12.22 -11.52 9.85
CA ALA A 96 13.10 -10.50 10.39
C ALA A 96 14.55 -10.77 9.96
N ALA A 97 15.18 -9.79 9.31
CA ALA A 97 16.56 -9.90 8.88
C ALA A 97 17.48 -10.12 10.08
N ARG A 98 18.45 -11.02 9.93
CA ARG A 98 19.45 -11.31 10.98
C ARG A 98 20.48 -10.20 11.11
N THR A 99 20.71 -9.50 10.01
CA THR A 99 21.62 -8.35 9.92
C THR A 99 20.81 -7.06 9.92
N GLN A 100 21.19 -6.11 10.78
CA GLN A 100 20.56 -4.77 10.83
C GLN A 100 20.61 -4.04 9.48
N LEU A 101 21.54 -4.41 8.60
CA LEU A 101 21.68 -3.83 7.28
C LEU A 101 20.44 -4.05 6.39
N PHE A 102 19.81 -5.21 6.47
CA PHE A 102 18.67 -5.59 5.63
C PHE A 102 17.31 -5.43 6.33
N ALA A 103 17.28 -5.10 7.61
CA ALA A 103 16.03 -4.90 8.35
C ALA A 103 15.12 -3.85 7.69
N PRO A 104 15.57 -2.63 7.30
CA PRO A 104 14.72 -1.65 6.64
C PRO A 104 14.17 -2.13 5.30
N LEU A 105 14.95 -2.92 4.55
CA LEU A 105 14.53 -3.47 3.27
C LEU A 105 13.46 -4.55 3.44
N SER A 106 13.62 -5.43 4.43
CA SER A 106 12.63 -6.44 4.81
C SER A 106 11.29 -5.78 5.22
N ASP A 107 11.35 -4.75 6.06
CA ASP A 107 10.17 -4.01 6.51
C ASP A 107 9.46 -3.30 5.35
N THR A 108 10.23 -2.66 4.47
CA THR A 108 9.69 -2.01 3.28
C THR A 108 8.98 -3.01 2.37
N MET A 109 9.60 -4.19 2.16
CA MET A 109 9.06 -5.24 1.33
C MET A 109 7.78 -5.85 1.93
N ASN A 110 7.75 -6.09 3.24
CA ASN A 110 6.57 -6.55 3.94
C ASN A 110 5.43 -5.53 3.89
N SER A 111 5.75 -4.24 4.04
CA SER A 111 4.78 -3.14 3.90
C SER A 111 4.21 -3.06 2.49
N MET A 112 5.06 -3.24 1.47
CA MET A 112 4.62 -3.28 0.06
C MET A 112 3.71 -4.48 -0.21
N ALA A 113 4.09 -5.67 0.28
CA ALA A 113 3.28 -6.89 0.16
C ALA A 113 1.90 -6.71 0.80
N GLU A 114 1.85 -6.14 2.00
CA GLU A 114 0.59 -5.85 2.69
C GLU A 114 -0.26 -4.86 1.92
N ARG A 115 0.33 -3.80 1.37
CA ARG A 115 -0.40 -2.80 0.57
C ARG A 115 -0.97 -3.41 -0.71
N ILE A 116 -0.21 -4.27 -1.41
CA ILE A 116 -0.71 -4.97 -2.60
C ILE A 116 -1.84 -5.92 -2.23
N ARG A 117 -1.72 -6.67 -1.14
CA ARG A 117 -2.76 -7.57 -0.64
C ARG A 117 -4.06 -6.82 -0.36
N GLN A 118 -3.98 -5.66 0.34
CA GLN A 118 -5.13 -4.81 0.63
C GLN A 118 -5.78 -4.28 -0.65
N LEU A 119 -4.98 -3.77 -1.60
CA LEU A 119 -5.49 -3.29 -2.89
C LEU A 119 -6.22 -4.38 -3.67
N LEU A 120 -5.69 -5.61 -3.69
CA LEU A 120 -6.32 -6.74 -4.36
C LEU A 120 -7.60 -7.19 -3.65
N ALA A 121 -7.62 -7.19 -2.32
CA ALA A 121 -8.82 -7.50 -1.55
C ALA A 121 -9.93 -6.49 -1.87
N THR A 122 -9.65 -5.20 -1.78
CA THR A 122 -10.58 -4.13 -2.12
C THR A 122 -11.07 -4.25 -3.56
N HIS A 123 -10.18 -4.52 -4.53
CA HIS A 123 -10.55 -4.69 -5.93
C HIS A 123 -11.48 -5.90 -6.15
N ARG A 124 -11.24 -7.02 -5.44
CA ARG A 124 -12.12 -8.20 -5.50
C ARG A 124 -13.49 -7.90 -4.91
N GLU A 125 -13.55 -7.25 -3.75
CA GLU A 125 -14.81 -6.84 -3.11
C GLU A 125 -15.61 -5.93 -4.02
N LEU A 126 -14.97 -4.93 -4.64
CA LEU A 126 -15.58 -4.05 -5.64
C LEU A 126 -16.16 -4.83 -6.81
N SER A 127 -15.36 -5.70 -7.43
CA SER A 127 -15.79 -6.46 -8.59
C SER A 127 -16.94 -7.40 -8.28
N CYS A 128 -16.90 -8.06 -7.12
CA CYS A 128 -17.98 -8.93 -6.65
C CYS A 128 -19.26 -8.13 -6.32
N GLY A 129 -19.12 -7.02 -5.60
CA GLY A 129 -20.22 -6.13 -5.23
C GLY A 129 -20.92 -5.56 -6.46
N ILE A 130 -20.15 -4.97 -7.38
CA ILE A 130 -20.69 -4.44 -8.66
C ILE A 130 -21.42 -5.55 -9.43
N SER A 131 -20.81 -6.72 -9.57
CA SER A 131 -21.42 -7.84 -10.32
C SER A 131 -22.75 -8.29 -9.71
N HIS A 132 -22.83 -8.28 -8.38
CA HIS A 132 -24.06 -8.63 -7.67
C HIS A 132 -25.15 -7.57 -7.86
N GLU A 133 -24.80 -6.30 -7.69
CA GLU A 133 -25.74 -5.18 -7.80
C GLU A 133 -26.20 -4.95 -9.27
N LEU A 134 -25.38 -5.25 -10.28
CA LEU A 134 -25.77 -5.21 -11.70
C LEU A 134 -26.74 -6.34 -12.06
N ARG A 135 -26.57 -7.53 -11.51
CA ARG A 135 -27.37 -8.72 -11.90
C ARG A 135 -28.86 -8.53 -11.62
N THR A 136 -29.20 -7.88 -10.54
CA THR A 136 -30.59 -7.72 -10.08
C THR A 136 -31.44 -6.85 -11.03
N PRO A 137 -31.07 -5.60 -11.35
CA PRO A 137 -31.84 -4.77 -12.28
C PRO A 137 -31.88 -5.39 -13.68
N ILE A 138 -30.79 -6.01 -14.15
CA ILE A 138 -30.78 -6.74 -15.41
C ILE A 138 -31.79 -7.88 -15.43
N ALA A 139 -31.89 -8.64 -14.34
CA ALA A 139 -32.87 -9.73 -14.25
C ALA A 139 -34.31 -9.19 -14.23
N ARG A 140 -34.58 -8.08 -13.51
CA ARG A 140 -35.90 -7.42 -13.51
C ARG A 140 -36.27 -6.90 -14.90
N MET A 141 -35.35 -6.24 -15.58
CA MET A 141 -35.59 -5.78 -16.96
C MET A 141 -35.89 -6.92 -17.93
N ARG A 142 -35.15 -8.03 -17.82
CA ARG A 142 -35.43 -9.22 -18.63
C ARG A 142 -36.81 -9.78 -18.39
N PHE A 143 -37.23 -9.90 -17.12
CA PHE A 143 -38.59 -10.32 -16.75
C PHE A 143 -39.64 -9.34 -17.25
N ALA A 144 -39.42 -8.02 -17.11
CA ALA A 144 -40.32 -7.00 -17.62
C ALA A 144 -40.49 -7.08 -19.17
N LEU A 145 -39.39 -7.33 -19.89
CA LEU A 145 -39.42 -7.54 -21.36
C LEU A 145 -40.25 -8.77 -21.75
N GLU A 146 -40.10 -9.87 -21.02
CA GLU A 146 -40.87 -11.08 -21.25
C GLU A 146 -42.36 -10.83 -21.01
N MET A 147 -42.72 -10.23 -19.87
CA MET A 147 -44.11 -9.85 -19.56
C MET A 147 -44.68 -8.85 -20.57
N LEU A 148 -43.88 -7.89 -21.04
CA LEU A 148 -44.30 -6.93 -22.04
C LEU A 148 -44.64 -7.59 -23.40
N SER A 149 -43.97 -8.69 -23.72
CA SER A 149 -44.26 -9.46 -24.95
C SER A 149 -45.55 -10.28 -24.87
N GLU A 150 -46.05 -10.55 -23.68
CA GLU A 150 -47.23 -11.39 -23.41
C GLU A 150 -48.48 -10.55 -23.05
N THR A 151 -48.34 -9.29 -22.71
CA THR A 151 -49.45 -8.45 -22.27
C THR A 151 -50.05 -7.64 -23.42
N ASP A 152 -51.37 -7.68 -23.54
CA ASP A 152 -52.16 -6.82 -24.42
C ASP A 152 -52.75 -5.59 -23.65
N ASP A 153 -52.57 -5.56 -22.33
CA ASP A 153 -53.04 -4.42 -21.49
C ASP A 153 -52.08 -3.26 -21.56
N ARG A 154 -52.56 -2.17 -22.13
CA ARG A 154 -51.79 -0.92 -22.27
C ARG A 154 -51.31 -0.35 -20.92
N ALA A 155 -52.15 -0.41 -19.88
CA ALA A 155 -51.79 0.13 -18.57
C ALA A 155 -50.70 -0.71 -17.90
N GLU A 156 -50.73 -2.05 -18.06
CA GLU A 156 -49.67 -2.93 -17.60
C GLU A 156 -48.39 -2.71 -18.40
N GLY A 157 -48.47 -2.54 -19.72
CA GLY A 157 -47.32 -2.21 -20.56
C GLY A 157 -46.64 -0.92 -20.14
N GLU A 158 -47.39 0.17 -19.86
CA GLU A 158 -46.87 1.44 -19.37
C GLU A 158 -46.15 1.29 -18.02
N ARG A 159 -46.64 0.45 -17.11
CA ARG A 159 -46.00 0.15 -15.81
C ARG A 159 -44.67 -0.61 -15.99
N LEU A 160 -44.66 -1.61 -16.88
CA LEU A 160 -43.46 -2.38 -17.16
C LEU A 160 -42.36 -1.50 -17.79
N TRP A 161 -42.73 -0.59 -18.69
CA TRP A 161 -41.82 0.41 -19.24
C TRP A 161 -41.25 1.33 -18.16
N ALA A 162 -42.08 1.90 -17.31
CA ALA A 162 -41.63 2.75 -16.21
C ALA A 162 -40.69 2.00 -15.23
N MET A 163 -40.93 0.72 -15.00
CA MET A 163 -40.06 -0.13 -14.18
C MET A 163 -38.71 -0.33 -14.85
N MET A 164 -38.66 -0.59 -16.15
CA MET A 164 -37.41 -0.75 -16.89
C MET A 164 -36.60 0.56 -16.93
N GLU A 165 -37.27 1.69 -17.12
CA GLU A 165 -36.61 3.01 -17.11
C GLU A 165 -36.00 3.29 -15.73
N ALA A 166 -36.70 3.00 -14.63
CA ALA A 166 -36.17 3.10 -13.28
C ALA A 166 -34.95 2.16 -13.04
N ASP A 167 -34.99 0.95 -13.59
CA ASP A 167 -33.88 -0.01 -13.51
C ASP A 167 -32.65 0.46 -14.31
N LEU A 168 -32.83 1.14 -15.46
CA LEU A 168 -31.75 1.77 -16.23
C LEU A 168 -31.13 2.91 -15.45
N ASP A 169 -31.94 3.79 -14.86
CA ASP A 169 -31.46 4.88 -14.00
C ASP A 169 -30.68 4.35 -12.81
N GLU A 170 -31.15 3.24 -12.21
CA GLU A 170 -30.43 2.54 -11.12
C GLU A 170 -29.07 2.05 -11.59
N LEU A 171 -28.95 1.47 -12.79
CA LEU A 171 -27.67 1.02 -13.36
C LEU A 171 -26.71 2.19 -13.62
N ASP A 172 -27.20 3.28 -14.19
CA ASP A 172 -26.39 4.47 -14.45
C ASP A 172 -25.82 5.07 -13.14
N GLN A 173 -26.67 5.17 -12.10
CA GLN A 173 -26.21 5.61 -10.78
C GLN A 173 -25.18 4.68 -10.15
N LEU A 174 -25.32 3.36 -10.31
CA LEU A 174 -24.33 2.38 -9.84
C LEU A 174 -22.99 2.56 -10.55
N ILE A 175 -23.00 2.74 -11.86
CA ILE A 175 -21.80 2.96 -12.68
C ILE A 175 -21.11 4.25 -12.23
N ASP A 176 -21.83 5.36 -12.15
CA ASP A 176 -21.28 6.67 -11.76
C ASP A 176 -20.69 6.65 -10.35
N THR A 177 -21.38 5.99 -9.42
CA THR A 177 -20.92 5.87 -8.03
C THR A 177 -19.68 4.98 -7.96
N SER A 178 -19.64 3.87 -8.72
CA SER A 178 -18.50 2.96 -8.79
C SER A 178 -17.28 3.63 -9.41
N LEU A 179 -17.45 4.40 -10.49
CA LEU A 179 -16.38 5.17 -11.10
C LEU A 179 -15.85 6.27 -10.16
N THR A 180 -16.74 6.92 -9.43
CA THR A 180 -16.36 7.92 -8.42
C THR A 180 -15.55 7.29 -7.29
N TYR A 181 -15.98 6.13 -6.77
CA TYR A 181 -15.21 5.38 -5.77
C TYR A 181 -13.84 4.97 -6.30
N ALA A 182 -13.78 4.37 -7.50
CA ALA A 182 -12.52 3.95 -8.13
C ALA A 182 -11.54 5.12 -8.36
N ARG A 183 -12.06 6.32 -8.64
CA ARG A 183 -11.24 7.54 -8.79
C ARG A 183 -10.58 7.93 -7.47
N PHE A 184 -11.31 7.92 -6.36
CA PHE A 184 -10.75 8.24 -5.04
C PHE A 184 -9.83 7.14 -4.50
N GLU A 185 -9.97 5.88 -4.95
CA GLU A 185 -9.08 4.79 -4.59
C GLU A 185 -7.72 4.83 -5.30
N ARG A 186 -7.68 5.15 -6.60
CA ARG A 186 -6.47 5.07 -7.43
C ARG A 186 -5.51 6.23 -7.25
N GLU A 187 -6.03 7.41 -7.13
CA GLU A 187 -5.22 8.63 -7.05
C GLU A 187 -5.73 9.46 -5.88
N ALA A 188 -4.81 10.00 -5.06
CA ALA A 188 -5.12 11.24 -4.38
C ALA A 188 -5.32 12.26 -5.52
N PRO A 189 -6.56 12.60 -5.93
CA PRO A 189 -6.73 13.61 -6.97
C PRO A 189 -5.95 14.82 -6.52
N GLU A 190 -5.27 15.50 -7.44
CA GLU A 190 -4.61 16.76 -7.10
C GLU A 190 -5.62 17.60 -6.32
N ALA A 191 -5.38 17.71 -5.03
CA ALA A 191 -6.33 18.32 -4.13
C ALA A 191 -6.42 19.82 -4.48
N HIS A 192 -7.59 20.24 -4.94
CA HIS A 192 -7.86 21.61 -5.36
C HIS A 192 -8.36 22.40 -4.15
N PHE A 193 -7.45 22.66 -3.19
CA PHE A 193 -7.79 23.47 -2.03
C PHE A 193 -8.08 24.91 -2.45
N SER A 194 -9.16 25.44 -1.95
CA SER A 194 -9.50 26.85 -2.07
C SER A 194 -10.16 27.32 -0.79
N SER A 195 -9.89 28.55 -0.43
CA SER A 195 -10.53 29.19 0.73
C SER A 195 -11.98 29.45 0.42
N VAL A 196 -12.87 28.97 1.28
CA VAL A 196 -14.32 29.17 1.18
C VAL A 196 -14.88 29.70 2.50
N LYS A 197 -15.92 30.52 2.44
CA LYS A 197 -16.75 30.81 3.61
C LYS A 197 -17.52 29.55 4.01
N PHE A 198 -17.14 28.99 5.15
CA PHE A 198 -17.57 27.64 5.51
C PHE A 198 -19.08 27.52 5.74
N ALA A 199 -19.69 28.51 6.42
CA ALA A 199 -21.14 28.50 6.66
C ALA A 199 -21.95 28.58 5.36
N ASP A 200 -21.52 29.42 4.41
CA ASP A 200 -22.15 29.54 3.09
C ASP A 200 -22.07 28.23 2.31
N TRP A 201 -20.84 27.67 2.22
CA TRP A 201 -20.60 26.40 1.55
C TRP A 201 -21.44 25.25 2.15
N LEU A 202 -21.47 25.15 3.50
CA LEU A 202 -22.25 24.10 4.18
C LEU A 202 -23.75 24.23 3.88
N SER A 203 -24.24 25.44 3.89
CA SER A 203 -25.64 25.73 3.60
C SER A 203 -26.01 25.42 2.15
N ASP A 204 -25.13 25.74 1.20
CA ASP A 204 -25.33 25.45 -0.22
C ASP A 204 -25.38 23.93 -0.46
N GLU A 205 -24.46 23.16 0.15
CA GLU A 205 -24.43 21.71 0.02
C GLU A 205 -25.67 21.03 0.62
N VAL A 206 -26.12 21.49 1.78
CA VAL A 206 -27.37 20.99 2.41
C VAL A 206 -28.58 21.31 1.54
N ASN A 207 -28.69 22.54 1.02
CA ASN A 207 -29.78 22.94 0.16
C ASN A 207 -29.82 22.17 -1.16
N ALA A 208 -28.67 21.87 -1.75
CA ALA A 208 -28.57 21.07 -2.99
C ALA A 208 -29.18 19.66 -2.81
N VAL A 209 -28.95 19.02 -1.66
CA VAL A 209 -29.54 17.71 -1.37
C VAL A 209 -31.01 17.80 -0.96
N ARG A 210 -31.39 18.85 -0.23
CA ARG A 210 -32.77 19.07 0.21
C ARG A 210 -33.74 19.17 -0.97
N LEU A 211 -33.33 19.76 -2.09
CA LEU A 211 -34.16 19.88 -3.31
C LEU A 211 -34.50 18.53 -3.94
N LEU A 212 -33.69 17.49 -3.67
CA LEU A 212 -33.86 16.15 -4.23
C LEU A 212 -34.59 15.19 -3.32
N GLY A 213 -34.94 15.62 -2.07
CA GLY A 213 -35.39 14.74 -1.01
C GLY A 213 -36.87 14.89 -0.60
N ARG A 214 -37.24 14.11 0.42
CA ARG A 214 -38.55 14.19 1.09
C ARG A 214 -38.66 15.52 1.81
N GLN A 215 -39.92 15.95 2.09
CA GLN A 215 -40.21 17.09 2.98
C GLN A 215 -39.87 16.68 4.43
N LEU A 216 -38.61 16.83 4.80
CA LEU A 216 -38.13 16.65 6.17
C LEU A 216 -37.76 18.01 6.77
N GLU A 217 -37.83 18.09 8.08
CA GLU A 217 -37.35 19.25 8.83
C GLU A 217 -35.81 19.19 8.89
N VAL A 218 -35.15 20.09 8.18
CA VAL A 218 -33.67 20.15 8.11
C VAL A 218 -33.21 21.42 8.79
N THR A 219 -32.42 21.31 9.84
CA THR A 219 -31.77 22.42 10.54
C THR A 219 -30.27 22.42 10.24
N VAL A 220 -29.72 23.62 10.03
CA VAL A 220 -28.27 23.82 9.89
C VAL A 220 -27.84 24.77 11.00
N ASP A 221 -26.95 24.29 11.87
CA ASP A 221 -26.41 25.07 12.98
C ASP A 221 -24.90 25.31 12.77
N THR A 222 -24.55 26.57 12.62
CA THR A 222 -23.19 27.08 12.50
C THR A 222 -22.84 28.11 13.58
N ALA A 223 -23.63 28.18 14.65
CA ALA A 223 -23.46 29.17 15.72
C ALA A 223 -22.13 29.03 16.47
N ASN A 224 -21.54 27.83 16.47
CA ASN A 224 -20.23 27.55 17.07
C ASN A 224 -19.03 27.91 16.16
N LEU A 225 -19.27 28.48 14.99
CA LEU A 225 -18.25 28.96 14.08
C LEU A 225 -18.00 30.46 14.25
N PRO A 226 -16.76 30.95 14.13
CA PRO A 226 -16.47 32.37 14.07
C PRO A 226 -17.23 33.05 12.91
N GLU A 227 -17.64 34.28 13.09
CA GLU A 227 -18.25 35.07 12.03
C GLU A 227 -17.29 35.18 10.82
N ASN A 228 -17.77 34.88 9.62
CA ASN A 228 -17.00 34.85 8.38
C ASN A 228 -15.82 33.82 8.37
N PHE A 229 -15.94 32.75 9.12
CA PHE A 229 -14.91 31.71 9.14
C PHE A 229 -14.67 31.15 7.74
N CYS A 230 -13.41 31.24 7.28
CA CYS A 230 -12.97 30.67 6.03
C CYS A 230 -12.09 29.43 6.28
N VAL A 231 -12.23 28.43 5.44
CA VAL A 231 -11.43 27.19 5.50
C VAL A 231 -10.93 26.82 4.12
N ASP A 232 -9.72 26.31 4.08
CA ASP A 232 -9.19 25.68 2.87
C ASP A 232 -9.73 24.26 2.78
N LEU A 233 -10.56 24.00 1.79
CA LEU A 233 -11.10 22.66 1.51
C LEU A 233 -11.03 22.33 0.02
N ASP A 234 -10.99 21.05 -0.29
CA ASP A 234 -11.11 20.59 -1.66
C ASP A 234 -12.57 20.69 -2.13
N ARG A 235 -12.83 21.74 -2.94
CA ARG A 235 -14.18 22.01 -3.48
C ARG A 235 -14.70 20.93 -4.41
N LYS A 236 -13.84 20.05 -4.94
CA LYS A 236 -14.26 18.93 -5.78
C LYS A 236 -14.56 17.68 -4.97
N ALA A 237 -13.76 17.38 -3.95
CA ALA A 237 -13.88 16.15 -3.18
C ALA A 237 -14.83 16.26 -1.99
N MET A 238 -14.76 17.33 -1.17
CA MET A 238 -15.58 17.49 0.04
C MET A 238 -17.10 17.43 -0.20
N PRO A 239 -17.64 17.99 -1.29
CA PRO A 239 -19.06 17.82 -1.59
C PRO A 239 -19.50 16.36 -1.70
N TYR A 240 -18.67 15.47 -2.23
CA TYR A 240 -18.97 14.03 -2.29
C TYR A 240 -19.13 13.43 -0.90
N ALA A 241 -18.19 13.76 0.04
CA ALA A 241 -18.29 13.26 1.40
C ALA A 241 -19.57 13.72 2.09
N LEU A 242 -19.81 15.03 2.11
CA LEU A 242 -20.97 15.60 2.80
C LEU A 242 -22.31 15.17 2.18
N ARG A 243 -22.43 15.23 0.85
CA ARG A 243 -23.66 14.81 0.15
C ARG A 243 -24.00 13.34 0.36
N ASN A 244 -23.01 12.45 0.46
CA ASN A 244 -23.27 11.05 0.76
C ASN A 244 -23.82 10.85 2.17
N LEU A 245 -23.34 11.59 3.18
CA LEU A 245 -23.92 11.57 4.53
C LEU A 245 -25.33 12.15 4.55
N LEU A 246 -25.53 13.29 3.88
CA LEU A 246 -26.86 13.92 3.77
C LEU A 246 -27.85 12.98 3.07
N ARG A 247 -27.49 12.36 1.94
CA ARG A 247 -28.36 11.39 1.26
C ARG A 247 -28.72 10.23 2.17
N ASN A 248 -27.78 9.73 2.97
CA ASN A 248 -28.08 8.72 3.99
C ASN A 248 -29.08 9.24 5.03
N ALA A 249 -28.86 10.43 5.58
CA ALA A 249 -29.80 11.04 6.53
C ALA A 249 -31.19 11.21 5.90
N PHE A 250 -31.31 11.77 4.69
CA PHE A 250 -32.59 11.91 3.97
C PHE A 250 -33.30 10.57 3.70
N LYS A 251 -32.53 9.51 3.50
CA LYS A 251 -33.06 8.18 3.26
C LYS A 251 -33.64 7.53 4.51
N TYR A 252 -32.97 7.67 5.64
CA TYR A 252 -33.27 6.92 6.86
C TYR A 252 -33.98 7.74 7.94
N ALA A 253 -33.93 9.08 7.88
CA ALA A 253 -34.64 9.93 8.81
C ALA A 253 -36.18 9.69 8.74
N SER A 254 -36.81 9.79 9.88
CA SER A 254 -38.27 9.75 10.01
C SER A 254 -38.89 11.10 9.74
N LYS A 255 -38.38 12.18 10.36
CA LYS A 255 -38.91 13.55 10.29
C LYS A 255 -37.85 14.63 10.28
N ARG A 256 -36.71 14.44 10.99
CA ARG A 256 -35.76 15.52 11.30
C ARG A 256 -34.31 15.13 10.95
N ILE A 257 -33.62 16.11 10.38
CA ILE A 257 -32.17 16.06 10.16
C ILE A 257 -31.58 17.32 10.77
N SER A 258 -30.47 17.18 11.52
CA SER A 258 -29.70 18.32 12.04
C SER A 258 -28.28 18.24 11.51
N VAL A 259 -27.81 19.32 10.91
CA VAL A 259 -26.44 19.48 10.48
C VAL A 259 -25.78 20.52 11.37
N ASN A 260 -24.77 20.11 12.14
CA ASN A 260 -24.05 21.00 13.05
C ASN A 260 -22.58 21.05 12.65
N ALA A 261 -21.98 22.24 12.69
CA ALA A 261 -20.58 22.44 12.43
C ALA A 261 -19.88 23.13 13.61
N GLU A 262 -18.75 22.62 14.03
CA GLU A 262 -17.97 23.17 15.13
C GLU A 262 -16.46 23.11 14.86
N ILE A 263 -15.71 23.93 15.61
CA ILE A 263 -14.23 23.91 15.63
C ILE A 263 -13.81 23.44 17.01
N VAL A 264 -13.00 22.37 17.04
CA VAL A 264 -12.43 21.81 18.26
C VAL A 264 -10.89 21.79 18.13
N GLY A 265 -10.24 22.77 18.74
CA GLY A 265 -8.78 22.97 18.61
C GLY A 265 -8.41 23.36 17.18
N ASP A 266 -7.61 22.51 16.51
CA ASP A 266 -7.18 22.69 15.11
C ASP A 266 -8.06 21.90 14.11
N GLN A 267 -9.18 21.31 14.58
CA GLN A 267 -10.04 20.47 13.77
C GLN A 267 -11.40 21.10 13.54
N ILE A 268 -11.92 20.91 12.33
CA ILE A 268 -13.29 21.18 11.95
C ILE A 268 -14.06 19.86 12.04
N ARG A 269 -15.27 19.93 12.58
CA ARG A 269 -16.21 18.82 12.62
C ARG A 269 -17.54 19.22 12.01
N ILE A 270 -18.08 18.35 11.15
CA ILE A 270 -19.45 18.41 10.68
C ILE A 270 -20.18 17.19 11.22
N HIS A 271 -21.25 17.39 11.96
CA HIS A 271 -22.16 16.35 12.42
C HIS A 271 -23.43 16.38 11.57
N VAL A 272 -23.81 15.23 11.04
CA VAL A 272 -25.08 15.01 10.36
C VAL A 272 -25.87 14.03 11.23
N ASP A 273 -26.91 14.52 11.88
CA ASP A 273 -27.78 13.79 12.79
C ASP A 273 -29.13 13.50 12.14
N ASP A 274 -29.63 12.29 12.24
CA ASP A 274 -30.99 11.92 11.86
C ASP A 274 -31.78 11.35 13.05
N ASP A 275 -33.08 11.25 12.88
CA ASP A 275 -34.02 10.64 13.82
C ASP A 275 -34.53 9.27 13.30
N GLY A 276 -33.71 8.57 12.51
CA GLY A 276 -34.03 7.29 11.90
C GLY A 276 -33.83 6.09 12.82
N ILE A 277 -33.60 4.93 12.20
CA ILE A 277 -33.46 3.65 12.91
C ILE A 277 -32.14 3.51 13.69
N GLY A 278 -31.18 4.42 13.48
CA GLY A 278 -29.82 4.35 14.06
C GLY A 278 -28.96 3.21 13.54
N ILE A 279 -27.73 3.10 14.10
CA ILE A 279 -26.72 2.13 13.71
C ILE A 279 -26.27 1.38 14.96
N PRO A 280 -26.35 0.02 15.00
CA PRO A 280 -25.82 -0.77 16.10
C PRO A 280 -24.34 -0.47 16.34
N PRO A 281 -23.87 -0.42 17.61
CA PRO A 281 -22.47 -0.08 17.91
C PRO A 281 -21.44 -0.96 17.19
N GLU A 282 -21.73 -2.25 17.06
CA GLU A 282 -20.89 -3.26 16.38
C GLU A 282 -20.74 -3.03 14.89
N GLU A 283 -21.69 -2.32 14.26
CA GLU A 283 -21.72 -2.08 12.81
C GLU A 283 -21.15 -0.71 12.42
N ARG A 284 -20.94 0.22 13.38
CA ARG A 284 -20.57 1.61 13.11
C ARG A 284 -19.28 1.77 12.34
N GLU A 285 -18.32 0.88 12.54
CA GLU A 285 -17.07 0.88 11.78
C GLU A 285 -17.27 0.18 10.42
N HIS A 286 -18.04 -0.89 10.41
CA HIS A 286 -18.23 -1.74 9.23
C HIS A 286 -19.06 -1.07 8.12
N ILE A 287 -19.98 -0.18 8.45
CA ILE A 287 -20.81 0.54 7.46
C ILE A 287 -20.03 1.42 6.48
N PHE A 288 -18.78 1.74 6.78
CA PHE A 288 -17.89 2.48 5.89
C PHE A 288 -17.14 1.58 4.90
N SER A 289 -17.26 0.27 5.00
CA SER A 289 -16.72 -0.67 3.99
C SER A 289 -17.58 -0.64 2.73
N ALA A 290 -16.95 -0.78 1.58
CA ALA A 290 -17.67 -0.74 0.30
C ALA A 290 -18.72 -1.87 0.21
N PHE A 291 -19.86 -1.59 -0.40
CA PHE A 291 -21.02 -2.50 -0.58
C PHE A 291 -21.64 -3.03 0.72
N THR A 292 -21.26 -2.47 1.88
CA THR A 292 -21.87 -2.85 3.15
C THR A 292 -23.25 -2.25 3.29
N ARG A 293 -24.22 -3.09 3.67
CA ARG A 293 -25.61 -2.71 3.97
C ARG A 293 -26.06 -3.47 5.21
N LEU A 294 -26.71 -2.78 6.14
CA LEU A 294 -27.30 -3.40 7.31
C LEU A 294 -28.53 -4.24 6.89
N ASP A 295 -28.70 -5.43 7.49
CA ASP A 295 -29.79 -6.37 7.14
C ASP A 295 -31.18 -5.74 7.20
N ARG A 296 -31.41 -4.77 8.11
CA ARG A 296 -32.67 -4.03 8.26
C ARG A 296 -32.96 -3.08 7.10
N SER A 297 -31.95 -2.73 6.29
CA SER A 297 -32.05 -1.82 5.13
C SER A 297 -32.05 -2.55 3.79
N ARG A 298 -32.15 -3.89 3.78
CA ARG A 298 -32.23 -4.70 2.55
C ARG A 298 -33.49 -4.47 1.73
N ASP A 299 -34.45 -3.71 2.27
CA ASP A 299 -35.60 -3.29 1.49
C ASP A 299 -35.12 -2.43 0.31
N ARG A 300 -35.20 -3.00 -0.88
CA ARG A 300 -34.67 -2.43 -2.14
C ARG A 300 -35.37 -1.14 -2.57
N SER A 301 -36.58 -0.89 -2.01
CA SER A 301 -37.35 0.33 -2.26
C SER A 301 -36.63 1.62 -1.81
N THR A 302 -35.57 1.49 -0.98
CA THR A 302 -34.86 2.65 -0.44
C THR A 302 -33.57 3.02 -1.17
N GLY A 303 -33.11 2.28 -2.23
CA GLY A 303 -31.96 2.60 -3.09
C GLY A 303 -30.62 2.75 -2.35
N GLY A 304 -29.51 2.53 -3.06
CA GLY A 304 -28.14 2.76 -2.60
C GLY A 304 -27.29 1.50 -2.49
N TYR A 305 -26.11 1.57 -3.09
CA TYR A 305 -25.21 0.42 -3.34
C TYR A 305 -24.21 0.15 -2.23
N GLY A 306 -24.30 0.87 -1.09
CA GLY A 306 -23.31 0.73 -0.01
C GLY A 306 -21.96 1.37 -0.30
N LEU A 307 -21.84 2.20 -1.33
CA LEU A 307 -20.60 2.90 -1.69
C LEU A 307 -20.50 4.32 -1.11
N GLY A 308 -21.62 4.95 -0.75
CA GLY A 308 -21.63 6.35 -0.35
C GLY A 308 -20.81 6.67 0.90
N LEU A 309 -20.92 5.85 1.94
CA LEU A 309 -20.13 6.01 3.17
C LEU A 309 -18.66 5.69 2.96
N ALA A 310 -18.36 4.68 2.13
CA ALA A 310 -16.97 4.35 1.75
C ALA A 310 -16.32 5.53 1.00
N ILE A 311 -17.04 6.19 0.08
CA ILE A 311 -16.56 7.41 -0.61
C ILE A 311 -16.33 8.53 0.43
N ALA A 312 -17.26 8.74 1.36
CA ALA A 312 -17.11 9.77 2.37
C ALA A 312 -15.85 9.55 3.24
N ARG A 313 -15.63 8.33 3.72
CA ARG A 313 -14.43 7.96 4.47
C ARG A 313 -13.16 8.21 3.63
N ARG A 314 -13.14 7.73 2.39
CA ARG A 314 -11.97 7.84 1.53
C ARG A 314 -11.60 9.28 1.22
N VAL A 315 -12.58 10.13 0.97
CA VAL A 315 -12.35 11.57 0.76
C VAL A 315 -11.73 12.22 1.99
N LEU A 316 -12.20 11.89 3.20
CA LEU A 316 -11.63 12.44 4.43
C LEU A 316 -10.21 11.92 4.68
N GLU A 317 -9.93 10.64 4.48
CA GLU A 317 -8.59 10.06 4.60
C GLU A 317 -7.57 10.77 3.70
N LEU A 318 -7.94 11.05 2.44
CA LEU A 318 -7.10 11.80 1.49
C LEU A 318 -6.80 13.23 1.97
N GLN A 319 -7.64 13.79 2.82
CA GLN A 319 -7.43 15.11 3.42
C GLN A 319 -6.81 15.05 4.83
N GLY A 320 -6.41 13.86 5.28
CA GLY A 320 -5.87 13.65 6.64
C GLY A 320 -6.91 13.75 7.74
N GLY A 321 -8.19 13.53 7.37
CA GLY A 321 -9.34 13.53 8.26
C GLY A 321 -9.90 12.13 8.51
N THR A 322 -11.07 12.09 9.19
CA THR A 322 -11.78 10.86 9.53
C THR A 322 -13.29 11.03 9.36
N ALA A 323 -13.97 9.93 9.02
CA ALA A 323 -15.42 9.83 9.05
C ALA A 323 -15.83 8.76 10.06
N THR A 324 -16.75 9.11 10.98
CA THR A 324 -17.21 8.20 12.05
C THR A 324 -18.72 8.18 12.13
N ALA A 325 -19.26 7.14 12.77
CA ALA A 325 -20.70 7.02 13.04
C ALA A 325 -20.95 6.73 14.52
N ASP A 326 -21.97 7.37 15.07
CA ASP A 326 -22.41 7.24 16.46
C ASP A 326 -23.93 7.29 16.60
N ALA A 327 -24.43 7.20 17.83
CA ALA A 327 -25.84 7.45 18.12
C ALA A 327 -26.15 8.94 18.03
N SER A 328 -27.23 9.29 17.33
CA SER A 328 -27.72 10.68 17.23
C SER A 328 -28.44 11.12 18.51
N PRO A 329 -28.26 12.37 18.92
CA PRO A 329 -29.11 12.96 19.96
C PRO A 329 -30.59 13.01 19.57
N LEU A 330 -30.92 12.91 18.28
CA LEU A 330 -32.27 12.84 17.77
C LEU A 330 -32.90 11.44 17.84
N GLY A 331 -32.11 10.42 18.22
CA GLY A 331 -32.53 9.04 18.38
C GLY A 331 -32.14 8.10 17.26
N GLY A 332 -31.61 8.61 16.15
CA GLY A 332 -31.14 7.85 14.99
C GLY A 332 -29.62 7.74 14.91
N ALA A 333 -29.04 7.99 13.73
CA ALA A 333 -27.59 7.94 13.48
C ALA A 333 -26.98 9.34 13.46
N ARG A 334 -25.76 9.45 14.00
CA ARG A 334 -24.86 10.59 13.86
C ARG A 334 -23.70 10.19 12.98
N PHE A 335 -23.49 10.91 11.90
CA PHE A 335 -22.26 10.83 11.10
C PHE A 335 -21.42 12.07 11.35
N THR A 336 -20.11 11.87 11.55
CA THR A 336 -19.18 12.97 11.82
C THR A 336 -18.03 12.95 10.81
N LEU A 337 -17.83 14.09 10.12
CA LEU A 337 -16.62 14.35 9.32
C LEU A 337 -15.68 15.22 10.15
N THR A 338 -14.43 14.82 10.28
CA THR A 338 -13.40 15.56 11.04
C THR A 338 -12.15 15.71 10.20
N TRP A 339 -11.63 16.92 10.09
CA TRP A 339 -10.35 17.18 9.43
C TRP A 339 -9.65 18.40 10.04
N LYS A 340 -8.37 18.56 9.78
CA LYS A 340 -7.60 19.70 10.30
C LYS A 340 -7.81 20.95 9.46
N THR A 341 -7.91 22.10 10.13
CA THR A 341 -7.77 23.37 9.45
C THR A 341 -6.35 23.47 8.89
N ARG A 342 -6.22 23.74 7.59
CA ARG A 342 -4.94 24.17 7.03
C ARG A 342 -4.84 25.69 7.26
N GLN A 343 -3.83 26.08 8.03
CA GLN A 343 -3.45 27.49 8.19
C GLN A 343 -2.60 27.92 7.02
#